data_0bc70dddc9d419d1840bf48fc8835756
#
_entry.id   0bc70dddc9d419d1840bf48fc8835756
#
_cell.length_a   1.000
_cell.length_b   1.000
_cell.length_c   1.000
_cell.angle_alpha   90.00
_cell.angle_beta   90.00
_cell.angle_gamma   90.00
#
_symmetry.space_group_name_H-M   'P 1'
#
loop_
_entity.id
_entity.type
_entity.pdbx_description
1 polymer ?
#
loop_
_entity_poly.entity_id
_entity_poly.type
_entity_poly.pdbx_seq_one_letter_code
_entity_poly.pdbx_strand_id
1 'polypeptide(L)'
;MKYFVLICLILAATACGGNSTPTNNTNINAAKTPQPAAAKLPVYSYTVVNKYPHDSKAFTQGLVYHDGFLYESTGEQGQSSMRKVDISSGKVLQKRDLPGQIFAEGLELLADKFYQLTWQDHIGFTYNAADMSPGPEFRYNGEGWGLTTDGTYLIMSDGTHILKYIDPTDFKVIKNQPILQETGKPLFLINELEWVKGEIWANIWHSEDTQTQTSQGTFPNIGKPNIIARIDPSTGHVVGWIDLGGISPSDQMDNTPMSARPGSDLAVNTKSENTLNGIAYDEAGDRIFVTGKNWKNLYEIKIIPKEK
;
A
#
# COMPACT_ATOMS: atom_id res chain seq x y z
N MET A 1 36.14 -10.08 -51.53
CA MET A 1 36.97 -9.01 -52.15
C MET A 1 36.39 -7.69 -51.67
N LYS A 2 36.99 -6.83 -50.91
CA LYS A 2 38.35 -6.30 -50.77
C LYS A 2 38.55 -5.85 -49.32
N TYR A 3 39.71 -6.17 -48.80
CA TYR A 3 40.29 -5.65 -47.56
C TYR A 3 40.66 -4.20 -47.67
N PHE A 4 40.63 -3.41 -46.59
CA PHE A 4 41.54 -2.30 -46.39
C PHE A 4 41.97 -2.25 -44.92
N VAL A 5 43.27 -2.48 -44.77
CA VAL A 5 44.10 -2.34 -43.57
C VAL A 5 44.79 -0.97 -43.68
N LEU A 6 44.88 -0.25 -42.58
CA LEU A 6 45.89 0.83 -42.41
C LEU A 6 46.13 0.99 -40.89
N ILE A 7 47.13 0.47 -40.36
CA ILE A 7 48.57 0.73 -40.12
C ILE A 7 48.80 2.04 -39.31
N CYS A 8 49.41 1.77 -38.17
CA CYS A 8 50.01 2.60 -37.11
C CYS A 8 50.81 3.82 -37.56
N LEU A 9 50.89 4.80 -36.66
CA LEU A 9 52.15 5.52 -36.46
C LEU A 9 52.30 5.93 -34.99
N ILE A 10 53.36 5.38 -34.39
CA ILE A 10 53.94 5.69 -33.10
C ILE A 10 54.87 6.90 -33.30
N LEU A 11 54.76 7.90 -32.43
CA LEU A 11 55.85 8.88 -32.27
C LEU A 11 56.12 9.04 -30.77
N ALA A 12 57.30 8.55 -30.40
CA ALA A 12 57.92 8.82 -29.13
C ALA A 12 58.71 10.16 -29.21
N ALA A 13 58.59 10.96 -28.19
CA ALA A 13 59.57 12.04 -27.95
C ALA A 13 59.83 12.14 -26.44
N THR A 14 61.04 11.82 -26.10
CA THR A 14 61.70 12.02 -24.82
C THR A 14 62.11 13.51 -24.66
N ALA A 15 61.95 14.07 -23.49
CA ALA A 15 62.94 15.01 -22.91
C ALA A 15 62.69 15.34 -21.44
N CYS A 16 63.71 15.35 -20.72
CA CYS A 16 63.98 15.64 -19.33
C CYS A 16 63.61 17.06 -18.86
N GLY A 17 63.40 17.19 -17.56
CA GLY A 17 63.53 18.46 -16.87
C GLY A 17 62.77 18.47 -15.53
N GLY A 18 63.47 18.23 -14.46
CA GLY A 18 62.92 18.27 -13.07
C GLY A 18 62.58 19.69 -12.63
N ASN A 19 61.59 19.80 -11.78
CA ASN A 19 61.60 20.72 -10.64
C ASN A 19 60.54 20.28 -9.61
N SER A 20 61.01 19.90 -8.45
CA SER A 20 60.21 19.60 -7.30
C SER A 20 59.70 20.89 -6.66
N THR A 21 58.40 21.10 -6.67
CA THR A 21 57.72 22.05 -5.80
C THR A 21 56.91 21.30 -4.75
N PRO A 22 56.89 21.72 -3.51
CA PRO A 22 56.19 21.02 -2.45
C PRO A 22 54.67 21.23 -2.61
N THR A 23 53.93 20.13 -2.75
CA THR A 23 52.48 20.10 -2.70
C THR A 23 52.06 20.38 -1.28
N ASN A 24 51.55 21.57 -1.03
CA ASN A 24 50.74 21.87 0.17
C ASN A 24 49.47 21.04 0.13
N ASN A 25 49.46 20.00 0.94
CA ASN A 25 48.27 19.19 1.19
C ASN A 25 47.38 19.98 2.18
N THR A 26 46.60 20.92 1.67
CA THR A 26 45.51 21.51 2.43
C THR A 26 44.37 20.49 2.49
N ASN A 27 44.34 19.74 3.57
CA ASN A 27 43.18 18.98 4.02
C ASN A 27 42.02 19.98 4.24
N ILE A 28 41.22 20.25 3.22
CA ILE A 28 39.97 20.95 3.37
C ILE A 28 39.00 19.94 3.97
N ASN A 29 38.97 19.86 5.28
CA ASN A 29 37.84 19.34 6.03
C ASN A 29 36.67 20.28 5.70
N ALA A 30 35.97 20.02 4.59
CA ALA A 30 34.66 20.60 4.36
C ALA A 30 33.76 20.13 5.51
N ALA A 31 33.59 20.99 6.50
CA ALA A 31 32.62 20.77 7.54
C ALA A 31 31.26 20.52 6.82
N LYS A 32 30.74 19.30 6.93
CA LYS A 32 29.37 18.99 6.53
C LYS A 32 28.47 19.96 7.29
N THR A 33 27.92 20.94 6.57
CA THR A 33 26.87 21.79 7.11
C THR A 33 25.78 20.83 7.66
N PRO A 34 25.37 20.96 8.92
CA PRO A 34 24.31 20.12 9.45
C PRO A 34 23.09 20.30 8.55
N GLN A 35 22.66 19.22 7.92
CA GLN A 35 21.40 19.22 7.21
C GLN A 35 20.31 19.54 8.23
N PRO A 36 19.42 20.52 8.00
CA PRO A 36 18.35 20.82 8.93
C PRO A 36 17.62 19.54 9.28
N ALA A 37 17.38 19.29 10.57
CA ALA A 37 16.60 18.16 11.01
C ALA A 37 15.26 18.20 10.28
N ALA A 38 14.87 17.10 9.63
CA ALA A 38 13.59 17.01 8.94
C ALA A 38 12.47 17.42 9.90
N ALA A 39 11.62 18.33 9.49
CA ALA A 39 10.50 18.78 10.32
C ALA A 39 9.62 17.55 10.64
N LYS A 40 9.33 17.36 11.93
CA LYS A 40 8.51 16.23 12.37
C LYS A 40 7.12 16.38 11.78
N LEU A 41 6.68 15.36 11.03
CA LEU A 41 5.35 15.34 10.41
C LEU A 41 4.23 15.35 11.47
N PRO A 42 3.07 15.93 11.15
CA PRO A 42 1.92 15.88 12.03
C PRO A 42 1.47 14.43 12.24
N VAL A 43 1.18 14.10 13.48
CA VAL A 43 0.52 12.84 13.85
C VAL A 43 -0.88 13.19 14.32
N TYR A 44 -1.83 12.48 13.77
CA TYR A 44 -3.24 12.62 14.13
C TYR A 44 -3.67 11.45 14.99
N SER A 45 -4.67 11.67 15.81
CA SER A 45 -5.41 10.66 16.53
C SER A 45 -6.84 10.59 15.97
N TYR A 46 -7.72 9.91 16.64
CA TYR A 46 -9.10 9.72 16.19
C TYR A 46 -10.11 9.82 17.34
N THR A 47 -11.36 10.06 16.98
CA THR A 47 -12.52 9.78 17.81
C THR A 47 -13.44 8.84 17.05
N VAL A 48 -13.99 7.84 17.76
CA VAL A 48 -15.02 6.95 17.18
C VAL A 48 -16.34 7.72 17.21
N VAL A 49 -16.91 7.94 16.03
CA VAL A 49 -18.24 8.57 15.86
C VAL A 49 -19.33 7.52 16.00
N ASN A 50 -19.16 6.40 15.27
CA ASN A 50 -20.07 5.27 15.30
C ASN A 50 -19.28 3.96 15.23
N LYS A 51 -19.93 2.90 15.71
CA LYS A 51 -19.44 1.55 15.66
C LYS A 51 -20.53 0.64 15.10
N TYR A 52 -20.24 -0.07 14.03
CA TYR A 52 -21.17 -0.93 13.35
C TYR A 52 -20.71 -2.39 13.40
N PRO A 53 -21.64 -3.37 13.30
CA PRO A 53 -21.25 -4.77 13.14
C PRO A 53 -20.44 -4.98 11.86
N HIS A 54 -19.46 -5.90 11.93
CA HIS A 54 -18.70 -6.35 10.78
C HIS A 54 -18.56 -7.88 10.84
N ASP A 55 -18.48 -8.54 9.69
CA ASP A 55 -18.35 -9.99 9.62
C ASP A 55 -16.96 -10.44 10.06
N SER A 56 -16.86 -11.05 11.24
CA SER A 56 -15.60 -11.55 11.80
C SER A 56 -14.92 -12.67 11.00
N LYS A 57 -15.53 -13.10 9.88
CA LYS A 57 -14.93 -14.01 8.89
C LYS A 57 -14.49 -13.29 7.62
N ALA A 58 -14.66 -11.98 7.57
CA ALA A 58 -14.20 -11.17 6.46
C ALA A 58 -12.71 -10.87 6.63
N PHE A 59 -11.86 -11.53 5.86
CA PHE A 59 -10.45 -11.19 5.77
C PHE A 59 -10.29 -9.99 4.83
N THR A 60 -10.62 -8.79 5.34
CA THR A 60 -10.73 -7.56 4.57
C THR A 60 -9.41 -7.18 3.89
N GLN A 61 -9.47 -6.96 2.58
CA GLN A 61 -8.33 -6.60 1.74
C GLN A 61 -8.56 -5.34 0.90
N GLY A 62 -9.81 -4.90 0.78
CA GLY A 62 -10.19 -3.65 0.14
C GLY A 62 -11.57 -3.23 0.59
N LEU A 63 -11.78 -1.94 0.76
CA LEU A 63 -13.03 -1.38 1.26
C LEU A 63 -13.38 -0.10 0.51
N VAL A 64 -14.58 0.00 -0.04
CA VAL A 64 -15.05 1.16 -0.82
C VAL A 64 -16.43 1.56 -0.33
N TYR A 65 -16.63 2.86 -0.09
CA TYR A 65 -17.98 3.41 0.12
C TYR A 65 -18.59 3.85 -1.22
N HIS A 66 -19.80 3.38 -1.49
CA HIS A 66 -20.56 3.83 -2.67
C HIS A 66 -22.06 3.76 -2.41
N ASP A 67 -22.78 4.86 -2.68
CA ASP A 67 -24.25 4.97 -2.62
C ASP A 67 -24.88 4.44 -1.32
N GLY A 68 -24.27 4.75 -0.16
CA GLY A 68 -24.80 4.37 1.15
C GLY A 68 -24.45 2.96 1.61
N PHE A 69 -23.66 2.22 0.82
CA PHE A 69 -23.20 0.87 1.12
C PHE A 69 -21.67 0.81 1.18
N LEU A 70 -21.15 -0.21 1.84
CA LEU A 70 -19.77 -0.62 1.68
C LEU A 70 -19.67 -1.76 0.66
N TYR A 71 -18.64 -1.68 -0.15
CA TYR A 71 -18.20 -2.77 -1.00
C TYR A 71 -16.86 -3.27 -0.46
N GLU A 72 -16.77 -4.57 -0.27
CA GLU A 72 -15.65 -5.18 0.43
C GLU A 72 -15.05 -6.32 -0.39
N SER A 73 -13.74 -6.28 -0.57
CA SER A 73 -12.95 -7.40 -1.05
C SER A 73 -12.40 -8.18 0.14
N THR A 74 -12.63 -9.48 0.16
CA THR A 74 -12.11 -10.36 1.20
C THR A 74 -11.17 -11.40 0.63
N GLY A 75 -10.03 -11.60 1.28
CA GLY A 75 -9.02 -12.59 0.94
C GLY A 75 -9.35 -13.99 1.44
N GLU A 76 -8.34 -14.84 1.48
CA GLU A 76 -8.32 -16.25 1.81
C GLU A 76 -8.73 -17.18 0.67
N GLN A 77 -7.87 -18.16 0.37
CA GLN A 77 -8.13 -19.16 -0.68
C GLN A 77 -9.38 -19.98 -0.31
N GLY A 78 -10.30 -20.11 -1.28
CA GLY A 78 -11.58 -20.79 -1.09
C GLY A 78 -12.64 -19.94 -0.36
N GLN A 79 -12.31 -18.72 0.08
CA GLN A 79 -13.23 -17.81 0.78
C GLN A 79 -13.23 -16.40 0.18
N SER A 80 -12.31 -16.12 -0.75
CA SER A 80 -12.21 -14.82 -1.41
C SER A 80 -13.50 -14.41 -2.08
N SER A 81 -13.89 -13.15 -1.87
CA SER A 81 -15.15 -12.65 -2.41
C SER A 81 -15.14 -11.13 -2.60
N MET A 82 -16.03 -10.64 -3.45
CA MET A 82 -16.50 -9.28 -3.46
C MET A 82 -17.90 -9.21 -2.85
N ARG A 83 -18.15 -8.23 -1.96
CA ARG A 83 -19.39 -8.12 -1.17
C ARG A 83 -19.95 -6.72 -1.24
N LYS A 84 -21.29 -6.62 -1.24
CA LYS A 84 -22.04 -5.40 -0.92
C LYS A 84 -22.60 -5.54 0.49
N VAL A 85 -22.31 -4.59 1.37
CA VAL A 85 -22.60 -4.69 2.80
C VAL A 85 -23.43 -3.48 3.24
N ASP A 86 -24.50 -3.71 3.99
CA ASP A 86 -25.26 -2.69 4.69
C ASP A 86 -24.47 -2.22 5.91
N ILE A 87 -24.16 -0.93 5.97
CA ILE A 87 -23.29 -0.34 7.00
C ILE A 87 -23.90 -0.54 8.39
N SER A 88 -25.18 -0.30 8.53
CA SER A 88 -25.86 -0.25 9.83
C SER A 88 -25.95 -1.60 10.53
N SER A 89 -26.12 -2.66 9.75
CA SER A 89 -26.32 -4.03 10.26
C SER A 89 -25.13 -4.96 10.03
N GLY A 90 -24.15 -4.56 9.20
CA GLY A 90 -23.06 -5.43 8.78
C GLY A 90 -23.52 -6.58 7.88
N LYS A 91 -24.78 -6.56 7.40
CA LYS A 91 -25.34 -7.64 6.59
C LYS A 91 -24.81 -7.61 5.18
N VAL A 92 -24.28 -8.74 4.73
CA VAL A 92 -23.94 -8.94 3.31
C VAL A 92 -25.22 -9.06 2.48
N LEU A 93 -25.46 -8.08 1.62
CA LEU A 93 -26.64 -7.99 0.77
C LEU A 93 -26.45 -8.73 -0.55
N GLN A 94 -25.22 -8.69 -1.07
CA GLN A 94 -24.81 -9.35 -2.30
C GLN A 94 -23.38 -9.83 -2.17
N LYS A 95 -23.07 -11.00 -2.75
CA LYS A 95 -21.75 -11.61 -2.69
C LYS A 95 -21.40 -12.24 -4.05
N ARG A 96 -20.14 -12.10 -4.44
CA ARG A 96 -19.53 -12.83 -5.56
C ARG A 96 -18.31 -13.56 -5.02
N ASP A 97 -18.35 -14.88 -5.01
CA ASP A 97 -17.20 -15.71 -4.66
C ASP A 97 -16.23 -15.78 -5.83
N LEU A 98 -14.94 -15.71 -5.55
CA LEU A 98 -13.88 -15.92 -6.51
C LEU A 98 -13.57 -17.42 -6.65
N PRO A 99 -12.92 -17.85 -7.77
CA PRO A 99 -12.43 -19.22 -7.91
C PRO A 99 -11.57 -19.64 -6.71
N GLY A 100 -11.73 -20.87 -6.25
CA GLY A 100 -11.20 -21.34 -4.96
C GLY A 100 -9.68 -21.30 -4.77
N GLN A 101 -8.91 -21.09 -5.83
CA GLN A 101 -7.44 -20.94 -5.76
C GLN A 101 -7.00 -19.48 -5.60
N ILE A 102 -7.90 -18.54 -5.83
CA ILE A 102 -7.61 -17.10 -5.87
C ILE A 102 -7.62 -16.53 -4.44
N PHE A 103 -6.64 -15.68 -4.16
CA PHE A 103 -6.63 -14.82 -2.98
C PHE A 103 -6.90 -13.37 -3.43
N ALA A 104 -8.10 -12.87 -3.11
CA ALA A 104 -8.50 -11.51 -3.47
C ALA A 104 -7.82 -10.48 -2.56
N GLU A 105 -7.56 -9.31 -3.13
CA GLU A 105 -6.86 -8.19 -2.51
C GLU A 105 -7.65 -6.88 -2.71
N GLY A 106 -6.96 -5.77 -2.94
CA GLY A 106 -7.52 -4.43 -3.05
C GLY A 106 -8.73 -4.33 -3.99
N LEU A 107 -9.61 -3.41 -3.66
CA LEU A 107 -10.84 -3.10 -4.40
C LEU A 107 -10.96 -1.60 -4.59
N GLU A 108 -11.40 -1.17 -5.79
CA GLU A 108 -11.69 0.24 -6.03
C GLU A 108 -12.82 0.40 -7.03
N LEU A 109 -13.55 1.52 -6.90
CA LEU A 109 -14.56 1.96 -7.84
C LEU A 109 -14.02 3.10 -8.71
N LEU A 110 -13.92 2.88 -10.01
CA LEU A 110 -13.61 3.94 -10.96
C LEU A 110 -14.69 4.04 -12.02
N ALA A 111 -15.34 5.17 -12.11
CA ALA A 111 -16.49 5.45 -12.95
C ALA A 111 -17.66 4.49 -12.63
N ASP A 112 -17.97 3.56 -13.52
CA ASP A 112 -19.10 2.62 -13.41
C ASP A 112 -18.67 1.17 -13.13
N LYS A 113 -17.41 0.96 -12.71
CA LYS A 113 -16.83 -0.38 -12.52
C LYS A 113 -16.05 -0.49 -11.23
N PHE A 114 -16.24 -1.59 -10.54
CA PHE A 114 -15.30 -2.04 -9.52
C PHE A 114 -14.16 -2.82 -10.17
N TYR A 115 -12.96 -2.62 -9.60
CA TYR A 115 -11.73 -3.32 -9.94
C TYR A 115 -11.23 -4.02 -8.69
N GLN A 116 -11.04 -5.33 -8.74
CA GLN A 116 -10.57 -6.15 -7.64
C GLN A 116 -9.26 -6.83 -8.01
N LEU A 117 -8.24 -6.67 -7.19
CA LEU A 117 -6.95 -7.31 -7.36
C LEU A 117 -6.91 -8.71 -6.78
N THR A 118 -5.85 -9.44 -7.11
CA THR A 118 -5.47 -10.70 -6.48
C THR A 118 -4.02 -10.64 -6.02
N TRP A 119 -3.63 -11.44 -5.04
CA TRP A 119 -2.27 -11.36 -4.49
C TRP A 119 -1.18 -11.73 -5.50
N GLN A 120 -1.08 -13.00 -5.88
CA GLN A 120 0.02 -13.55 -6.70
C GLN A 120 -0.47 -14.16 -8.02
N ASP A 121 -1.75 -14.09 -8.30
CA ASP A 121 -2.32 -14.66 -9.53
C ASP A 121 -2.15 -13.73 -10.73
N HIS A 122 -1.76 -12.46 -10.51
CA HIS A 122 -1.55 -11.46 -11.55
C HIS A 122 -2.79 -11.20 -12.41
N ILE A 123 -3.96 -11.48 -11.86
CA ILE A 123 -5.27 -11.29 -12.49
C ILE A 123 -6.07 -10.33 -11.63
N GLY A 124 -6.81 -9.43 -12.27
CA GLY A 124 -7.83 -8.62 -11.62
C GLY A 124 -9.20 -8.90 -12.22
N PHE A 125 -10.21 -8.71 -11.41
CA PHE A 125 -11.62 -8.88 -11.80
C PHE A 125 -12.28 -7.52 -11.88
N THR A 126 -13.23 -7.38 -12.81
CA THR A 126 -14.07 -6.20 -12.89
C THR A 126 -15.53 -6.56 -12.67
N TYR A 127 -16.29 -5.59 -12.13
CA TYR A 127 -17.72 -5.75 -11.91
C TYR A 127 -18.43 -4.45 -12.27
N ASN A 128 -19.65 -4.55 -12.78
CA ASN A 128 -20.51 -3.40 -12.99
C ASN A 128 -20.94 -2.82 -11.62
N ALA A 129 -20.85 -1.51 -11.43
CA ALA A 129 -21.18 -0.88 -10.15
C ALA A 129 -22.66 -0.97 -9.79
N ALA A 130 -23.55 -0.99 -10.77
CA ALA A 130 -25.00 -0.99 -10.52
C ALA A 130 -25.51 -2.31 -9.94
N ASP A 131 -24.95 -3.46 -10.37
CA ASP A 131 -25.52 -4.78 -10.06
C ASP A 131 -24.46 -5.84 -9.68
N MET A 132 -23.19 -5.45 -9.61
CA MET A 132 -22.07 -6.34 -9.38
C MET A 132 -21.97 -7.50 -10.40
N SER A 133 -22.54 -7.37 -11.60
CA SER A 133 -22.34 -8.37 -12.65
C SER A 133 -20.88 -8.43 -13.07
N PRO A 134 -20.30 -9.63 -13.28
CA PRO A 134 -18.91 -9.78 -13.68
C PRO A 134 -18.65 -9.13 -15.04
N GLY A 135 -17.54 -8.40 -15.14
CA GLY A 135 -16.97 -7.86 -16.36
C GLY A 135 -15.73 -8.65 -16.82
N PRO A 136 -14.99 -8.11 -17.78
CA PRO A 136 -13.74 -8.69 -18.23
C PRO A 136 -12.69 -8.76 -17.11
N GLU A 137 -11.89 -9.84 -17.11
CA GLU A 137 -10.67 -9.92 -16.31
C GLU A 137 -9.57 -9.05 -16.93
N PHE A 138 -8.66 -8.59 -16.09
CA PHE A 138 -7.46 -7.89 -16.53
C PHE A 138 -6.20 -8.53 -15.93
N ARG A 139 -5.03 -8.14 -16.45
CA ARG A 139 -3.75 -8.67 -15.97
C ARG A 139 -2.80 -7.53 -15.62
N TYR A 140 -1.97 -7.77 -14.62
CA TYR A 140 -0.92 -6.86 -14.19
C TYR A 140 0.32 -7.66 -13.76
N ASN A 141 1.45 -6.97 -13.57
CA ASN A 141 2.72 -7.58 -13.21
C ASN A 141 3.03 -7.39 -11.71
N GLY A 142 3.55 -8.44 -11.09
CA GLY A 142 3.89 -8.45 -9.66
C GLY A 142 2.69 -8.75 -8.77
N GLU A 143 2.86 -8.63 -7.48
CA GLU A 143 1.78 -8.79 -6.51
C GLU A 143 0.82 -7.59 -6.57
N GLY A 144 -0.45 -7.83 -6.27
CA GLY A 144 -1.44 -6.79 -6.02
C GLY A 144 -1.83 -6.81 -4.55
N TRP A 145 -1.77 -5.66 -3.86
CA TRP A 145 -2.18 -5.51 -2.47
C TRP A 145 -3.35 -4.53 -2.35
N GLY A 146 -3.11 -3.25 -2.16
CA GLY A 146 -4.16 -2.24 -2.11
C GLY A 146 -4.44 -1.61 -3.47
N LEU A 147 -5.62 -1.01 -3.61
CA LEU A 147 -6.04 -0.31 -4.82
C LEU A 147 -6.83 0.93 -4.44
N THR A 148 -6.55 2.06 -5.09
CA THR A 148 -7.36 3.27 -5.05
C THR A 148 -7.33 3.99 -6.40
N THR A 149 -7.95 5.16 -6.52
CA THR A 149 -7.97 5.94 -7.76
C THR A 149 -7.88 7.44 -7.50
N ASP A 150 -7.26 8.17 -8.43
CA ASP A 150 -7.30 9.64 -8.49
C ASP A 150 -8.47 10.15 -9.38
N GLY A 151 -9.39 9.26 -9.75
CA GLY A 151 -10.49 9.55 -10.68
C GLY A 151 -10.12 9.37 -12.15
N THR A 152 -8.85 9.15 -12.47
CA THR A 152 -8.34 8.94 -13.83
C THR A 152 -7.62 7.60 -13.96
N TYR A 153 -6.73 7.31 -13.04
CA TYR A 153 -5.88 6.13 -13.00
C TYR A 153 -6.20 5.27 -11.78
N LEU A 154 -6.00 3.98 -11.91
CA LEU A 154 -5.92 3.08 -10.76
C LEU A 154 -4.53 3.22 -10.13
N ILE A 155 -4.46 3.24 -8.80
CA ILE A 155 -3.22 3.35 -8.03
C ILE A 155 -3.09 2.10 -7.17
N MET A 156 -2.09 1.28 -7.46
CA MET A 156 -1.90 -0.04 -6.85
C MET A 156 -0.66 -0.06 -5.95
N SER A 157 -0.78 -0.63 -4.77
CA SER A 157 0.33 -1.06 -3.92
C SER A 157 0.68 -2.54 -4.14
N ASP A 158 1.89 -2.93 -3.75
CA ASP A 158 2.38 -4.31 -3.82
C ASP A 158 3.26 -4.69 -2.61
N GLY A 159 3.11 -3.97 -1.49
CA GLY A 159 3.93 -4.15 -0.30
C GLY A 159 5.31 -3.50 -0.36
N THR A 160 5.78 -3.09 -1.52
CA THR A 160 7.01 -2.30 -1.67
C THR A 160 6.75 -0.82 -1.35
N HIS A 161 7.76 0.01 -1.54
CA HIS A 161 7.65 1.47 -1.42
C HIS A 161 7.22 2.16 -2.72
N ILE A 162 6.73 1.41 -3.71
CA ILE A 162 6.33 1.94 -5.02
C ILE A 162 4.83 1.83 -5.16
N LEU A 163 4.16 2.95 -5.43
CA LEU A 163 2.80 2.94 -5.93
C LEU A 163 2.81 2.98 -7.46
N LYS A 164 2.03 2.08 -8.07
CA LYS A 164 1.93 1.93 -9.53
C LYS A 164 0.65 2.60 -10.01
N TYR A 165 0.77 3.58 -10.89
CA TYR A 165 -0.37 4.19 -11.59
C TYR A 165 -0.64 3.40 -12.86
N ILE A 166 -1.86 2.93 -13.01
CA ILE A 166 -2.28 2.00 -14.06
C ILE A 166 -3.40 2.64 -14.88
N ASP A 167 -3.26 2.65 -16.19
CA ASP A 167 -4.32 3.07 -17.09
C ASP A 167 -5.46 2.03 -17.07
N PRO A 168 -6.70 2.39 -16.71
CA PRO A 168 -7.81 1.44 -16.62
C PRO A 168 -8.29 0.92 -17.98
N THR A 169 -7.79 1.48 -19.10
CA THR A 169 -8.21 1.06 -20.45
C THR A 169 -7.40 -0.10 -21.00
N ASP A 170 -6.10 -0.17 -20.70
CA ASP A 170 -5.21 -1.23 -21.19
C ASP A 170 -4.36 -1.89 -20.09
N PHE A 171 -4.56 -1.46 -18.84
CA PHE A 171 -3.90 -1.96 -17.61
C PHE A 171 -2.37 -1.85 -17.61
N LYS A 172 -1.83 -0.91 -18.39
CA LYS A 172 -0.40 -0.61 -18.37
C LYS A 172 -0.03 0.31 -17.23
N VAL A 173 1.11 0.04 -16.62
CA VAL A 173 1.71 0.96 -15.66
C VAL A 173 2.27 2.15 -16.41
N ILE A 174 1.72 3.34 -16.12
CA ILE A 174 2.13 4.61 -16.73
C ILE A 174 3.13 5.37 -15.86
N LYS A 175 3.12 5.11 -14.54
CA LYS A 175 4.00 5.77 -13.56
C LYS A 175 4.30 4.84 -12.40
N ASN A 176 5.55 4.81 -11.96
CA ASN A 176 5.96 4.23 -10.68
C ASN A 176 6.35 5.39 -9.76
N GLN A 177 5.62 5.54 -8.65
CA GLN A 177 5.83 6.61 -7.67
C GLN A 177 6.49 6.05 -6.42
N PRO A 178 7.77 6.36 -6.16
CA PRO A 178 8.40 6.03 -4.88
C PRO A 178 7.74 6.80 -3.73
N ILE A 179 7.48 6.11 -2.63
CA ILE A 179 6.91 6.68 -1.43
C ILE A 179 8.00 6.80 -0.36
N LEU A 180 8.19 8.03 0.13
CA LEU A 180 9.25 8.39 1.05
C LEU A 180 8.69 8.98 2.33
N GLN A 181 9.26 8.56 3.45
CA GLN A 181 9.03 9.15 4.77
C GLN A 181 9.72 10.52 4.88
N GLU A 182 9.42 11.28 5.94
CA GLU A 182 10.05 12.58 6.24
C GLU A 182 11.58 12.53 6.33
N THR A 183 12.13 11.36 6.62
CA THR A 183 13.57 11.14 6.68
C THR A 183 14.22 10.91 5.32
N GLY A 184 13.40 10.88 4.23
CA GLY A 184 13.81 10.48 2.90
C GLY A 184 14.00 8.98 2.72
N LYS A 185 13.69 8.17 3.74
CA LYS A 185 13.72 6.71 3.64
C LYS A 185 12.47 6.18 2.94
N PRO A 186 12.58 5.09 2.17
CA PRO A 186 11.42 4.42 1.60
C PRO A 186 10.41 3.98 2.67
N LEU A 187 9.12 4.10 2.37
CA LEU A 187 8.03 3.53 3.16
C LEU A 187 7.61 2.21 2.53
N PHE A 188 7.84 1.10 3.24
CA PHE A 188 7.46 -0.24 2.80
C PHE A 188 6.15 -0.70 3.44
N LEU A 189 5.67 -1.86 2.99
CA LEU A 189 4.51 -2.57 3.52
C LEU A 189 3.21 -1.77 3.34
N ILE A 190 3.20 -0.92 2.31
CA ILE A 190 2.01 -0.19 1.88
C ILE A 190 0.99 -1.22 1.39
N ASN A 191 -0.17 -1.26 2.05
CA ASN A 191 -1.21 -2.23 1.80
C ASN A 191 -2.46 -1.55 1.25
N GLU A 192 -3.59 -1.71 1.89
CA GLU A 192 -4.86 -1.15 1.47
C GLU A 192 -4.81 0.38 1.37
N LEU A 193 -5.47 0.94 0.36
CA LEU A 193 -5.37 2.34 -0.05
C LEU A 193 -6.75 2.97 -0.18
N GLU A 194 -6.84 4.27 0.17
CA GLU A 194 -8.03 5.07 -0.06
C GLU A 194 -7.66 6.49 -0.52
N TRP A 195 -8.45 7.05 -1.43
CA TRP A 195 -8.30 8.44 -1.86
C TRP A 195 -9.15 9.37 -0.99
N VAL A 196 -8.50 10.16 -0.15
CA VAL A 196 -9.18 11.05 0.80
C VAL A 196 -8.75 12.50 0.57
N LYS A 197 -9.66 13.35 0.08
CA LYS A 197 -9.44 14.81 -0.07
C LYS A 197 -8.15 15.18 -0.81
N GLY A 198 -7.82 14.44 -1.86
CA GLY A 198 -6.62 14.71 -2.67
C GLY A 198 -5.32 14.10 -2.12
N GLU A 199 -5.39 13.28 -1.10
CA GLU A 199 -4.28 12.49 -0.55
C GLU A 199 -4.55 11.00 -0.72
N ILE A 200 -3.48 10.20 -0.77
CA ILE A 200 -3.58 8.75 -0.64
C ILE A 200 -3.38 8.41 0.83
N TRP A 201 -4.37 7.75 1.42
CA TRP A 201 -4.26 7.16 2.74
C TRP A 201 -3.95 5.69 2.59
N ALA A 202 -2.96 5.20 3.34
CA ALA A 202 -2.46 3.85 3.18
C ALA A 202 -2.35 3.13 4.52
N ASN A 203 -2.96 1.97 4.63
CA ASN A 203 -2.67 1.03 5.70
C ASN A 203 -1.23 0.51 5.57
N ILE A 204 -0.51 0.43 6.68
CA ILE A 204 0.82 -0.19 6.72
C ILE A 204 0.69 -1.56 7.40
N TRP A 205 0.92 -2.60 6.61
CA TRP A 205 0.76 -3.98 7.09
C TRP A 205 1.75 -4.30 8.20
N HIS A 206 1.25 -4.91 9.29
CA HIS A 206 2.02 -5.19 10.51
C HIS A 206 2.83 -4.00 11.03
N SER A 207 2.23 -2.80 11.01
CA SER A 207 2.91 -1.55 11.39
C SER A 207 3.46 -1.55 12.83
N GLU A 208 3.01 -2.47 13.68
CA GLU A 208 3.51 -2.71 15.04
C GLU A 208 4.93 -3.28 15.07
N ASP A 209 5.37 -3.92 14.02
CA ASP A 209 6.72 -4.48 13.90
C ASP A 209 7.74 -3.41 13.52
N THR A 210 9.00 -3.66 13.81
CA THR A 210 10.13 -2.84 13.32
C THR A 210 10.71 -3.40 12.02
N GLN A 211 10.45 -4.68 11.76
CA GLN A 211 10.77 -5.39 10.52
C GLN A 211 9.71 -6.46 10.27
N THR A 212 9.31 -6.62 9.02
CA THR A 212 8.30 -7.62 8.62
C THR A 212 8.82 -8.41 7.42
N GLN A 213 8.66 -9.72 7.49
CA GLN A 213 9.00 -10.64 6.38
C GLN A 213 7.81 -10.81 5.45
N THR A 214 8.05 -10.73 4.15
CA THR A 214 7.07 -10.96 3.08
C THR A 214 7.61 -12.00 2.09
N SER A 215 6.80 -12.37 1.10
CA SER A 215 7.23 -13.14 -0.08
C SER A 215 8.38 -12.49 -0.87
N GLN A 216 8.49 -11.16 -0.80
CA GLN A 216 9.48 -10.38 -1.53
C GLN A 216 10.76 -10.07 -0.72
N GLY A 217 10.79 -10.40 0.58
CA GLY A 217 11.92 -10.19 1.47
C GLY A 217 11.55 -9.61 2.83
N THR A 218 12.55 -9.17 3.59
CA THR A 218 12.35 -8.54 4.89
C THR A 218 12.48 -7.03 4.75
N PHE A 219 11.46 -6.30 5.15
CA PHE A 219 11.41 -4.84 5.06
C PHE A 219 11.37 -4.18 6.44
N PRO A 220 11.97 -2.99 6.58
CA PRO A 220 11.78 -2.17 7.78
C PRO A 220 10.32 -1.72 7.89
N ASN A 221 9.83 -1.59 9.13
CA ASN A 221 8.46 -1.18 9.42
C ASN A 221 8.43 -0.11 10.52
N ILE A 222 7.24 0.37 10.89
CA ILE A 222 7.00 1.58 11.70
C ILE A 222 7.30 1.35 13.18
N GLY A 223 7.02 0.15 13.72
CA GLY A 223 7.14 -0.16 15.15
C GLY A 223 6.00 0.42 16.01
N LYS A 224 4.82 0.67 15.40
CA LYS A 224 3.61 1.15 16.08
C LYS A 224 2.38 0.51 15.47
N PRO A 225 1.42 0.04 16.28
CA PRO A 225 0.22 -0.62 15.76
C PRO A 225 -0.73 0.35 15.08
N ASN A 226 -1.43 -0.14 14.05
CA ASN A 226 -2.55 0.53 13.40
C ASN A 226 -2.23 1.93 12.87
N ILE A 227 -1.16 2.04 12.10
CA ILE A 227 -0.75 3.30 11.48
C ILE A 227 -1.28 3.37 10.05
N ILE A 228 -1.85 4.53 9.73
CA ILE A 228 -2.17 4.93 8.37
C ILE A 228 -1.23 6.06 7.96
N ALA A 229 -0.61 5.92 6.80
CA ALA A 229 0.19 6.98 6.19
C ALA A 229 -0.71 7.89 5.35
N ARG A 230 -0.54 9.21 5.47
CA ARG A 230 -1.10 10.20 4.56
C ARG A 230 -0.01 10.60 3.57
N ILE A 231 -0.27 10.43 2.28
CA ILE A 231 0.71 10.55 1.21
C ILE A 231 0.25 11.62 0.23
N ASP A 232 1.13 12.55 -0.10
CA ASP A 232 0.92 13.48 -1.22
C ASP A 232 1.15 12.74 -2.54
N PRO A 233 0.15 12.57 -3.40
CA PRO A 233 0.26 11.81 -4.65
C PRO A 233 1.14 12.50 -5.70
N SER A 234 1.34 13.82 -5.57
CA SER A 234 2.15 14.60 -6.51
C SER A 234 3.65 14.36 -6.30
N THR A 235 4.07 14.23 -5.05
CA THR A 235 5.47 14.10 -4.65
C THR A 235 5.87 12.70 -4.20
N GLY A 236 4.91 11.89 -3.76
CA GLY A 236 5.16 10.59 -3.12
C GLY A 236 5.70 10.70 -1.69
N HIS A 237 5.64 11.89 -1.07
CA HIS A 237 6.06 12.02 0.31
C HIS A 237 4.91 11.79 1.29
N VAL A 238 5.23 11.11 2.40
CA VAL A 238 4.35 11.09 3.56
C VAL A 238 4.26 12.51 4.12
N VAL A 239 3.02 12.99 4.29
CA VAL A 239 2.73 14.34 4.80
C VAL A 239 2.12 14.32 6.21
N GLY A 240 1.79 13.15 6.71
CA GLY A 240 1.27 12.96 8.05
C GLY A 240 0.99 11.49 8.35
N TRP A 241 0.75 11.22 9.62
CA TRP A 241 0.44 9.90 10.14
C TRP A 241 -0.87 9.92 10.91
N ILE A 242 -1.67 8.88 10.81
CA ILE A 242 -2.85 8.69 11.63
C ILE A 242 -2.58 7.47 12.52
N ASP A 243 -2.62 7.69 13.82
CA ASP A 243 -2.38 6.68 14.85
C ASP A 243 -3.74 6.20 15.38
N LEU A 244 -4.14 5.00 14.95
CA LEU A 244 -5.35 4.31 15.38
C LEU A 244 -5.06 3.28 16.48
N GLY A 245 -3.93 3.39 17.18
CA GLY A 245 -3.57 2.50 18.28
C GLY A 245 -4.70 2.36 19.29
N GLY A 246 -5.08 1.11 19.60
CA GLY A 246 -6.15 0.81 20.56
C GLY A 246 -7.58 0.85 20.02
N ILE A 247 -7.79 1.03 18.70
CA ILE A 247 -9.14 1.11 18.13
C ILE A 247 -9.93 -0.20 18.26
N SER A 248 -9.28 -1.35 18.15
CA SER A 248 -9.94 -2.68 18.26
C SER A 248 -9.04 -3.71 18.95
N PRO A 249 -8.73 -3.51 20.26
CA PRO A 249 -7.75 -4.35 20.93
C PRO A 249 -8.22 -5.80 21.06
N SER A 250 -9.53 -6.05 21.20
CA SER A 250 -10.08 -7.41 21.33
C SER A 250 -9.94 -8.23 20.05
N ASP A 251 -10.04 -7.58 18.88
CA ASP A 251 -9.97 -8.28 17.59
C ASP A 251 -8.52 -8.61 17.23
N GLN A 252 -7.58 -7.76 17.64
CA GLN A 252 -6.14 -7.96 17.42
C GLN A 252 -5.51 -9.04 18.32
N MET A 253 -6.11 -9.32 19.46
CA MET A 253 -5.63 -10.36 20.39
C MET A 253 -6.12 -11.77 20.05
N ASP A 254 -7.00 -11.92 19.06
CA ASP A 254 -7.46 -13.23 18.60
C ASP A 254 -6.32 -13.90 17.80
N ASN A 255 -5.56 -14.76 18.50
CA ASN A 255 -4.40 -15.47 17.97
C ASN A 255 -4.81 -16.70 17.13
N THR A 256 -5.88 -16.61 16.34
CA THR A 256 -6.21 -17.68 15.40
C THR A 256 -5.09 -17.77 14.36
N PRO A 257 -4.26 -18.84 14.33
CA PRO A 257 -3.21 -18.95 13.35
C PRO A 257 -3.82 -18.97 11.96
N MET A 258 -3.29 -18.16 11.04
CA MET A 258 -3.55 -18.35 9.62
C MET A 258 -3.19 -19.80 9.29
N SER A 259 -4.16 -20.56 8.78
CA SER A 259 -3.91 -21.94 8.36
C SER A 259 -2.74 -21.93 7.38
N ALA A 260 -1.67 -22.63 7.73
CA ALA A 260 -0.49 -22.75 6.89
C ALA A 260 -0.96 -23.18 5.50
N ARG A 261 -0.70 -22.37 4.49
CA ARG A 261 -1.04 -22.72 3.10
C ARG A 261 -0.35 -24.02 2.74
N PRO A 262 -1.05 -25.03 2.20
CA PRO A 262 -0.39 -26.19 1.63
C PRO A 262 0.57 -25.72 0.52
N GLY A 263 1.89 -25.84 0.75
CA GLY A 263 2.93 -25.50 -0.23
C GLY A 263 3.59 -24.13 -0.04
N SER A 264 3.29 -23.35 1.01
CA SER A 264 4.11 -22.18 1.35
C SER A 264 5.24 -22.60 2.28
N ASP A 265 6.49 -22.37 1.85
CA ASP A 265 7.71 -22.51 2.70
C ASP A 265 7.84 -21.34 3.70
N LEU A 266 6.83 -20.50 3.84
CA LEU A 266 6.81 -19.41 4.82
C LEU A 266 6.71 -20.04 6.21
N ALA A 267 7.73 -19.79 7.02
CA ALA A 267 7.73 -20.13 8.44
C ALA A 267 6.39 -19.66 9.03
N VAL A 268 5.71 -20.57 9.73
CA VAL A 268 4.43 -20.31 10.38
C VAL A 268 4.59 -19.04 11.21
N ASN A 269 4.04 -17.92 10.69
CA ASN A 269 3.98 -16.70 11.47
C ASN A 269 2.95 -16.93 12.55
N THR A 270 3.38 -17.04 13.79
CA THR A 270 2.51 -17.25 14.95
C THR A 270 1.73 -16.01 15.34
N LYS A 271 1.92 -14.90 14.62
CA LYS A 271 1.20 -13.64 14.86
C LYS A 271 -0.19 -13.69 14.25
N SER A 272 -1.11 -13.00 14.91
CA SER A 272 -2.44 -12.77 14.38
C SER A 272 -2.37 -11.92 13.10
N GLU A 273 -3.05 -12.35 12.06
CA GLU A 273 -3.26 -11.57 10.84
C GLU A 273 -4.44 -10.58 10.98
N ASN A 274 -5.06 -10.50 12.15
CA ASN A 274 -6.19 -9.60 12.42
C ASN A 274 -5.74 -8.12 12.51
N THR A 275 -5.01 -7.67 11.51
CA THR A 275 -4.46 -6.31 11.44
C THR A 275 -5.50 -5.32 10.89
N LEU A 276 -5.31 -4.03 11.22
CA LEU A 276 -6.03 -2.94 10.56
C LEU A 276 -5.81 -3.04 9.05
N ASN A 277 -6.91 -3.13 8.30
CA ASN A 277 -6.90 -3.16 6.84
C ASN A 277 -8.30 -2.86 6.31
N GLY A 278 -8.43 -1.80 5.55
CA GLY A 278 -9.70 -1.28 5.02
C GLY A 278 -9.98 0.14 5.50
N ILE A 279 -9.93 1.07 4.56
CA ILE A 279 -10.32 2.48 4.70
C ILE A 279 -11.37 2.74 3.63
N ALA A 280 -12.48 3.38 3.98
CA ALA A 280 -13.44 3.85 3.00
C ALA A 280 -13.85 5.29 3.31
N TYR A 281 -13.98 6.11 2.29
CA TYR A 281 -14.33 7.51 2.42
C TYR A 281 -15.64 7.84 1.71
N ASP A 282 -16.62 8.33 2.47
CA ASP A 282 -17.82 8.98 1.95
C ASP A 282 -17.55 10.48 1.77
N GLU A 283 -17.20 10.88 0.57
CA GLU A 283 -16.87 12.26 0.26
C GLU A 283 -18.06 13.21 0.52
N ALA A 284 -19.27 12.79 0.16
CA ALA A 284 -20.47 13.63 0.32
C ALA A 284 -20.82 13.88 1.78
N GLY A 285 -20.65 12.87 2.64
CA GLY A 285 -20.90 12.94 4.07
C GLY A 285 -19.69 13.34 4.91
N ASP A 286 -18.51 13.44 4.31
CA ASP A 286 -17.22 13.62 4.98
C ASP A 286 -17.02 12.59 6.10
N ARG A 287 -17.31 11.32 5.81
CA ARG A 287 -17.23 10.21 6.75
C ARG A 287 -16.11 9.24 6.39
N ILE A 288 -15.35 8.84 7.37
CA ILE A 288 -14.25 7.89 7.23
C ILE A 288 -14.62 6.62 7.97
N PHE A 289 -14.55 5.50 7.27
CA PHE A 289 -14.77 4.18 7.84
C PHE A 289 -13.46 3.39 7.84
N VAL A 290 -13.20 2.66 8.92
CA VAL A 290 -12.04 1.77 9.04
C VAL A 290 -12.44 0.45 9.67
N THR A 291 -11.81 -0.62 9.22
CA THR A 291 -11.95 -1.95 9.78
C THR A 291 -10.62 -2.71 9.71
N GLY A 292 -10.63 -4.00 9.95
CA GLY A 292 -9.46 -4.87 9.83
C GLY A 292 -9.83 -6.29 9.47
N LYS A 293 -8.82 -7.08 9.13
CA LYS A 293 -8.97 -8.50 8.81
C LYS A 293 -9.60 -9.24 9.98
N ASN A 294 -10.74 -9.90 9.74
CA ASN A 294 -11.51 -10.65 10.74
C ASN A 294 -12.01 -9.83 11.94
N TRP A 295 -12.04 -8.52 11.85
CA TRP A 295 -12.58 -7.70 12.92
C TRP A 295 -14.10 -7.83 13.02
N LYS A 296 -14.62 -7.75 14.24
CA LYS A 296 -16.07 -7.80 14.52
C LYS A 296 -16.76 -6.46 14.32
N ASN A 297 -15.98 -5.41 14.10
CA ASN A 297 -16.51 -4.06 14.06
C ASN A 297 -15.92 -3.25 12.90
N LEU A 298 -16.80 -2.48 12.28
CA LEU A 298 -16.48 -1.34 11.44
C LEU A 298 -16.60 -0.07 12.30
N TYR A 299 -15.66 0.84 12.15
CA TYR A 299 -15.64 2.10 12.87
C TYR A 299 -15.79 3.28 11.94
N GLU A 300 -16.75 4.15 12.19
CA GLU A 300 -16.77 5.49 11.62
C GLU A 300 -15.97 6.40 12.54
N ILE A 301 -14.97 7.07 12.01
CA ILE A 301 -14.01 7.85 12.79
C ILE A 301 -13.92 9.29 12.31
N LYS A 302 -13.53 10.16 13.22
CA LYS A 302 -13.09 11.53 12.94
C LYS A 302 -11.62 11.66 13.31
N ILE A 303 -10.83 12.24 12.40
CA ILE A 303 -9.42 12.51 12.63
C ILE A 303 -9.30 13.81 13.42
N ILE A 304 -8.50 13.78 14.49
CA ILE A 304 -8.22 14.92 15.34
C ILE A 304 -6.70 15.10 15.49
N PRO A 305 -6.20 16.33 15.69
CA PRO A 305 -4.81 16.53 16.02
C PRO A 305 -4.42 15.71 17.26
N LYS A 306 -3.28 15.02 17.23
CA LYS A 306 -2.76 14.35 18.41
C LYS A 306 -2.11 15.39 19.30
N GLU A 307 -2.64 15.55 20.52
CA GLU A 307 -2.01 16.41 21.53
C GLU A 307 -0.59 15.91 21.82
N LYS A 308 0.32 16.86 22.04
CA LYS A 308 1.76 16.60 22.23
C LYS A 308 2.05 15.99 23.59
#